data_810a5c80706ca7738fe7c2887ae7227f
#
_entry.id   810a5c80706ca7738fe7c2887ae7227f
#
_cell.length_a   1.000
_cell.length_b   1.000
_cell.length_c   1.000
_cell.angle_alpha   90.00
_cell.angle_beta   90.00
_cell.angle_gamma   90.00
#
_symmetry.space_group_name_H-M   'P 1'
#
loop_
_entity.id
_entity.type
_entity.pdbx_description
1 polymer ?
#
loop_
_entity_poly.entity_id
_entity_poly.type
_entity_poly.pdbx_seq_one_letter_code
_entity_poly.pdbx_strand_id
1 'polypeptide(L)'
;MKKKLLGNCPVCEEKLFITELSCKDCKTTIRGEFKLSKFDYLSPELQEFALIFIKNAGNIKGVERDLNVSYPTVKKNLDELIRKLGFSTIDTSAFIVENEKMTKEDILKALKRKEITFEVAEKLLKENL
;
A
#
# COMPACT_ATOMS: atom_id res chain seq x y z
N MET A 1 -24.45 -11.05 -11.67
CA MET A 1 -23.43 -10.02 -11.36
C MET A 1 -22.80 -10.30 -10.01
N LYS A 2 -21.50 -10.52 -9.95
CA LYS A 2 -20.81 -10.76 -8.67
C LYS A 2 -20.62 -9.43 -7.94
N LYS A 3 -21.13 -9.31 -6.73
CA LYS A 3 -20.93 -8.13 -5.88
C LYS A 3 -19.59 -8.26 -5.13
N LYS A 4 -18.92 -7.13 -4.92
CA LYS A 4 -17.74 -7.09 -4.05
C LYS A 4 -18.14 -7.35 -2.60
N LEU A 5 -17.26 -8.03 -1.85
CA LEU A 5 -17.44 -8.25 -0.43
C LEU A 5 -17.38 -6.90 0.31
N LEU A 6 -18.31 -6.69 1.23
CA LEU A 6 -18.31 -5.54 2.13
C LEU A 6 -17.64 -5.94 3.45
N GLY A 7 -16.69 -5.15 3.91
CA GLY A 7 -16.05 -5.36 5.20
C GLY A 7 -16.87 -4.85 6.39
N ASN A 8 -17.64 -3.77 6.18
CA ASN A 8 -18.45 -3.12 7.21
C ASN A 8 -19.91 -3.08 6.80
N CYS A 9 -20.78 -3.14 7.80
CA CYS A 9 -22.21 -3.04 7.61
C CYS A 9 -22.59 -1.61 7.14
N PRO A 10 -23.36 -1.46 6.06
CA PRO A 10 -23.76 -0.14 5.57
C PRO A 10 -24.82 0.55 6.46
N VAL A 11 -25.33 -0.13 7.47
CA VAL A 11 -26.36 0.41 8.40
C VAL A 11 -25.74 0.91 9.70
N CYS A 12 -24.89 0.09 10.34
CA CYS A 12 -24.32 0.41 11.66
C CYS A 12 -22.78 0.55 11.66
N GLU A 13 -22.13 0.38 10.49
CA GLU A 13 -20.67 0.47 10.30
C GLU A 13 -19.84 -0.57 11.05
N GLU A 14 -20.48 -1.48 11.79
CA GLU A 14 -19.80 -2.59 12.46
C GLU A 14 -19.23 -3.59 11.46
N LYS A 15 -18.23 -4.33 11.90
CA LYS A 15 -17.54 -5.34 11.08
C LYS A 15 -18.48 -6.49 10.69
N LEU A 16 -18.49 -6.83 9.43
CA LEU A 16 -19.18 -8.00 8.91
C LEU A 16 -18.31 -9.26 9.02
N PHE A 17 -18.97 -10.40 9.13
CA PHE A 17 -18.36 -11.73 9.03
C PHE A 17 -19.14 -12.59 8.04
N ILE A 18 -18.53 -13.63 7.54
CA ILE A 18 -19.13 -14.54 6.58
C ILE A 18 -19.74 -15.73 7.33
N THR A 19 -20.99 -16.06 7.04
CA THR A 19 -21.70 -17.18 7.64
C THR A 19 -21.76 -18.42 6.75
N GLU A 20 -21.64 -18.24 5.45
CA GLU A 20 -21.76 -19.32 4.49
C GLU A 20 -20.89 -19.08 3.25
N LEU A 21 -20.20 -20.11 2.82
CA LEU A 21 -19.45 -20.18 1.58
C LEU A 21 -19.94 -21.36 0.74
N SER A 22 -20.17 -21.13 -0.55
CA SER A 22 -20.63 -22.16 -1.49
C SER A 22 -19.69 -22.29 -2.68
N CYS A 23 -19.34 -23.53 -3.01
CA CYS A 23 -18.61 -23.83 -4.23
C CYS A 23 -19.54 -23.84 -5.44
N LYS A 24 -19.13 -23.16 -6.51
CA LYS A 24 -19.91 -23.09 -7.75
C LYS A 24 -19.99 -24.45 -8.48
N ASP A 25 -18.91 -25.21 -8.45
CA ASP A 25 -18.77 -26.41 -9.26
C ASP A 25 -19.39 -27.62 -8.55
N CYS A 26 -18.90 -27.97 -7.37
CA CYS A 26 -19.37 -29.15 -6.63
C CYS A 26 -20.56 -28.86 -5.70
N LYS A 27 -21.02 -27.62 -5.59
CA LYS A 27 -22.15 -27.19 -4.76
C LYS A 27 -21.95 -27.43 -3.25
N THR A 28 -20.74 -27.73 -2.81
CA THR A 28 -20.42 -27.83 -1.39
C THR A 28 -20.70 -26.51 -0.70
N THR A 29 -21.39 -26.57 0.42
CA THR A 29 -21.68 -25.42 1.27
C THR A 29 -21.02 -25.59 2.63
N ILE A 30 -20.29 -24.56 3.07
CA ILE A 30 -19.63 -24.52 4.38
C ILE A 30 -20.28 -23.42 5.20
N ARG A 31 -20.82 -23.74 6.37
CA ARG A 31 -21.45 -22.81 7.31
C ARG A 31 -20.61 -22.64 8.55
N GLY A 32 -20.52 -21.41 9.06
CA GLY A 32 -19.77 -21.08 10.27
C GLY A 32 -19.60 -19.57 10.41
N GLU A 33 -18.76 -19.17 11.34
CA GLU A 33 -18.34 -17.78 11.50
C GLU A 33 -16.92 -17.61 10.96
N PHE A 34 -16.80 -16.98 9.81
CA PHE A 34 -15.51 -16.74 9.14
C PHE A 34 -15.16 -15.25 9.21
N LYS A 35 -14.00 -14.96 9.77
CA LYS A 35 -13.48 -13.57 9.79
C LYS A 35 -12.98 -13.17 8.42
N LEU A 36 -13.22 -11.92 8.07
CA LEU A 36 -12.57 -11.28 6.93
C LEU A 36 -11.11 -10.99 7.24
N SER A 37 -10.28 -10.92 6.21
CA SER A 37 -8.91 -10.47 6.34
C SER A 37 -8.83 -8.96 6.58
N LYS A 38 -7.70 -8.46 7.06
CA LYS A 38 -7.49 -7.01 7.19
C LYS A 38 -7.63 -6.27 5.86
N PHE A 39 -7.31 -6.92 4.75
CA PHE A 39 -7.44 -6.36 3.41
C PHE A 39 -8.90 -6.17 2.99
N ASP A 40 -9.81 -7.02 3.45
CA ASP A 40 -11.24 -6.93 3.11
C ASP A 40 -11.92 -5.69 3.70
N TYR A 41 -11.35 -5.12 4.77
CA TYR A 41 -11.83 -3.87 5.38
C TYR A 41 -11.31 -2.60 4.69
N LEU A 42 -10.39 -2.74 3.75
CA LEU A 42 -9.89 -1.61 2.97
C LEU A 42 -10.93 -1.16 1.95
N SER A 43 -10.92 0.14 1.63
CA SER A 43 -11.69 0.65 0.51
C SER A 43 -11.24 0.00 -0.81
N PRO A 44 -12.11 -0.09 -1.84
CA PRO A 44 -11.73 -0.64 -3.14
C PRO A 44 -10.48 0.03 -3.74
N GLU A 45 -10.33 1.33 -3.55
CA GLU A 45 -9.20 2.13 -4.04
C GLU A 45 -7.90 1.73 -3.34
N LEU A 46 -7.93 1.51 -2.02
CA LEU A 46 -6.76 1.05 -1.26
C LEU A 46 -6.41 -0.40 -1.56
N GLN A 47 -7.39 -1.25 -1.82
CA GLN A 47 -7.15 -2.63 -2.25
C GLN A 47 -6.44 -2.66 -3.60
N GLU A 48 -6.89 -1.86 -4.56
CA GLU A 48 -6.25 -1.74 -5.88
C GLU A 48 -4.84 -1.15 -5.77
N PHE A 49 -4.67 -0.12 -4.96
CA PHE A 49 -3.36 0.45 -4.67
C PHE A 49 -2.40 -0.60 -4.09
N ALA A 50 -2.84 -1.40 -3.12
CA ALA A 50 -2.04 -2.47 -2.52
C ALA A 50 -1.60 -3.51 -3.55
N LEU A 51 -2.50 -3.92 -4.45
CA LEU A 51 -2.19 -4.86 -5.53
C LEU A 51 -1.13 -4.29 -6.49
N ILE A 52 -1.28 -3.04 -6.90
CA ILE A 52 -0.34 -2.39 -7.82
C ILE A 52 1.01 -2.16 -7.14
N PHE A 53 1.01 -1.80 -5.86
CA PHE A 53 2.23 -1.64 -5.07
C PHE A 53 3.02 -2.95 -4.97
N ILE A 54 2.34 -4.06 -4.68
CA ILE A 54 2.95 -5.40 -4.62
C ILE A 54 3.41 -5.85 -6.02
N LYS A 55 2.62 -5.64 -7.05
CA LYS A 55 2.97 -5.94 -8.45
C LYS A 55 4.29 -5.28 -8.86
N ASN A 56 4.50 -4.05 -8.43
CA ASN A 56 5.73 -3.29 -8.70
C ASN A 56 6.85 -3.57 -7.68
N ALA A 57 6.67 -4.56 -6.78
CA ALA A 57 7.62 -4.90 -5.73
C ALA A 57 8.07 -3.69 -4.89
N GLY A 58 7.16 -2.74 -4.64
CA GLY A 58 7.42 -1.52 -3.89
C GLY A 58 8.16 -0.42 -4.67
N ASN A 59 8.39 -0.61 -5.97
CA ASN A 59 9.01 0.41 -6.81
C ASN A 59 8.03 1.58 -7.04
N ILE A 60 8.32 2.72 -6.43
CA ILE A 60 7.44 3.89 -6.45
C ILE A 60 7.23 4.42 -7.86
N LYS A 61 8.26 4.49 -8.70
CA LYS A 61 8.15 4.95 -10.09
C LYS A 61 7.23 4.06 -10.92
N GLY A 62 7.28 2.75 -10.70
CA GLY A 62 6.36 1.80 -11.31
C GLY A 62 4.92 2.04 -10.88
N VAL A 63 4.68 2.30 -9.60
CA VAL A 63 3.36 2.61 -9.05
C VAL A 63 2.82 3.94 -9.59
N GLU A 64 3.65 4.99 -9.63
CA GLU A 64 3.30 6.29 -10.24
C GLU A 64 2.84 6.15 -11.68
N ARG A 65 3.54 5.34 -12.47
CA ARG A 65 3.22 5.09 -13.87
C ARG A 65 1.91 4.30 -14.01
N ASP A 66 1.77 3.21 -13.26
CA ASP A 66 0.62 2.32 -13.37
C ASP A 66 -0.69 2.97 -12.88
N LEU A 67 -0.62 3.82 -11.86
CA LEU A 67 -1.75 4.57 -11.32
C LEU A 67 -1.90 5.97 -11.94
N ASN A 68 -0.93 6.44 -12.69
CA ASN A 68 -0.88 7.80 -13.22
C ASN A 68 -1.06 8.88 -12.15
N VAL A 69 -0.31 8.75 -11.06
CA VAL A 69 -0.31 9.67 -9.91
C VAL A 69 1.10 10.13 -9.58
N SER A 70 1.22 11.21 -8.82
CA SER A 70 2.51 11.76 -8.39
C SER A 70 3.08 11.00 -7.18
N TYR A 71 4.39 11.12 -6.95
CA TYR A 71 5.09 10.58 -5.79
C TYR A 71 4.43 10.94 -4.44
N PRO A 72 4.07 12.20 -4.15
CA PRO A 72 3.38 12.55 -2.91
C PRO A 72 2.05 11.79 -2.73
N THR A 73 1.33 11.55 -3.82
CA THR A 73 0.08 10.79 -3.80
C THR A 73 0.32 9.32 -3.48
N VAL A 74 1.35 8.72 -4.07
CA VAL A 74 1.76 7.34 -3.76
C VAL A 74 2.13 7.21 -2.29
N LYS A 75 2.92 8.13 -1.76
CA LYS A 75 3.31 8.15 -0.35
C LYS A 75 2.11 8.30 0.59
N LYS A 76 1.20 9.22 0.29
CA LYS A 76 -0.04 9.41 1.06
C LYS A 76 -0.89 8.14 1.09
N ASN A 77 -1.09 7.50 -0.06
CA ASN A 77 -1.87 6.27 -0.16
C ASN A 77 -1.21 5.11 0.58
N LEU A 78 0.12 5.03 0.55
CA LEU A 78 0.87 4.01 1.29
C LEU A 78 0.74 4.21 2.80
N ASP A 79 0.86 5.44 3.29
CA ASP A 79 0.68 5.77 4.71
C ASP A 79 -0.74 5.48 5.19
N GLU A 80 -1.74 5.78 4.36
CA GLU A 80 -3.13 5.47 4.66
C GLU A 80 -3.37 3.95 4.69
N LEU A 81 -2.82 3.21 3.73
CA LEU A 81 -2.88 1.75 3.68
C LEU A 81 -2.28 1.12 4.94
N ILE A 82 -1.09 1.55 5.35
CA ILE A 82 -0.41 1.06 6.55
C ILE A 82 -1.27 1.31 7.80
N ARG A 83 -1.83 2.51 7.95
CA ARG A 83 -2.71 2.85 9.08
C ARG A 83 -3.99 2.01 9.09
N LYS A 84 -4.62 1.84 7.93
CA LYS A 84 -5.85 1.03 7.80
C LYS A 84 -5.61 -0.45 8.09
N LEU A 85 -4.42 -0.95 7.84
CA LEU A 85 -4.02 -2.31 8.21
C LEU A 85 -3.70 -2.46 9.71
N GLY A 86 -3.72 -1.37 10.49
CA GLY A 86 -3.51 -1.37 11.93
C GLY A 86 -2.04 -1.23 12.36
N PHE A 87 -1.18 -0.76 11.47
CA PHE A 87 0.23 -0.49 11.77
C PHE A 87 0.47 1.00 11.96
N SER A 88 1.50 1.32 12.76
CA SER A 88 2.00 2.70 12.84
C SER A 88 2.75 3.03 11.55
N THR A 89 2.57 4.24 11.04
CA THR A 89 3.39 4.75 9.95
C THR A 89 4.82 4.94 10.49
N ILE A 90 5.69 4.01 10.14
CA ILE A 90 7.13 4.24 10.24
C ILE A 90 7.44 5.25 9.14
N ASP A 91 8.37 6.17 9.41
CA ASP A 91 8.82 7.14 8.41
C ASP A 91 9.25 6.38 7.14
N THR A 92 8.31 6.25 6.21
CA THR A 92 8.50 5.48 4.97
C THR A 92 9.55 6.10 4.07
N SER A 93 9.96 7.34 4.36
CA SER A 93 11.09 8.00 3.71
C SER A 93 12.40 7.22 3.86
N ALA A 94 12.59 6.47 4.94
CA ALA A 94 13.79 5.65 5.14
C ALA A 94 13.77 4.35 4.30
N PHE A 95 12.61 3.75 4.07
CA PHE A 95 12.50 2.49 3.30
C PHE A 95 12.53 2.68 1.79
N ILE A 96 12.13 3.83 1.30
CA ILE A 96 12.09 4.14 -0.14
C ILE A 96 13.50 4.35 -0.68
N VAL A 97 14.42 4.79 0.18
CA VAL A 97 15.81 5.09 -0.18
C VAL A 97 16.67 3.82 -0.33
N GLU A 98 16.30 2.71 0.32
CA GLU A 98 17.10 1.47 0.27
C GLU A 98 16.92 0.64 -1.01
N ASN A 99 15.83 0.85 -1.77
CA ASN A 99 15.53 0.03 -2.94
C ASN A 99 15.84 0.67 -4.32
N GLU A 100 16.18 1.94 -4.37
CA GLU A 100 16.68 2.59 -5.59
C GLU A 100 18.11 3.10 -5.32
N LYS A 101 19.06 2.61 -6.06
CA LYS A 101 20.38 3.27 -6.14
C LYS A 101 20.15 4.65 -6.77
N MET A 102 19.86 5.63 -5.92
CA MET A 102 19.72 7.01 -6.36
C MET A 102 21.02 7.44 -7.02
N THR A 103 20.95 7.94 -8.23
CA THR A 103 22.13 8.55 -8.86
C THR A 103 22.54 9.80 -8.07
N LYS A 104 23.81 10.17 -8.18
CA LYS A 104 24.33 11.40 -7.53
C LYS A 104 23.48 12.64 -7.88
N GLU A 105 22.98 12.69 -9.11
CA GLU A 105 22.10 13.78 -9.57
C GLU A 105 20.74 13.76 -8.87
N ASP A 106 20.16 12.58 -8.63
CA ASP A 106 18.88 12.44 -7.94
C ASP A 106 18.98 12.83 -6.47
N ILE A 107 20.09 12.46 -5.80
CA ILE A 107 20.38 12.88 -4.42
C ILE A 107 20.50 14.40 -4.31
N LEU A 108 21.20 15.03 -5.25
CA LEU A 108 21.35 16.48 -5.29
C LEU A 108 20.02 17.22 -5.57
N LYS A 109 19.18 16.65 -6.44
CA LYS A 109 17.84 17.18 -6.72
C LYS A 109 16.93 17.08 -5.50
N ALA A 110 16.95 15.94 -4.81
CA ALA A 110 16.18 15.71 -3.59
C ALA A 110 16.63 16.66 -2.46
N LEU A 111 17.93 16.91 -2.34
CA LEU A 111 18.48 17.89 -1.38
C LEU A 111 18.02 19.32 -1.69
N LYS A 112 18.05 19.74 -2.97
CA LYS A 112 17.57 21.06 -3.41
C LYS A 112 16.07 21.24 -3.15
N ARG A 113 15.28 20.18 -3.24
CA ARG A 113 13.84 20.19 -2.96
C ARG A 113 13.51 20.08 -1.46
N LYS A 114 14.53 19.99 -0.60
CA LYS A 114 14.39 19.77 0.86
C LYS A 114 13.61 18.47 1.20
N GLU A 115 13.64 17.49 0.33
CA GLU A 115 13.02 16.18 0.53
C GLU A 115 13.87 15.28 1.42
N ILE A 116 15.20 15.53 1.46
CA ILE A 116 16.16 14.87 2.34
C ILE A 116 17.03 15.90 3.06
N THR A 117 17.53 15.52 4.24
CA THR A 117 18.47 16.35 4.99
C THR A 117 19.90 16.21 4.46
N PHE A 118 20.75 17.18 4.75
CA PHE A 118 22.15 17.15 4.33
C PHE A 118 22.90 15.91 4.85
N GLU A 119 22.61 15.49 6.08
CA GLU A 119 23.19 14.29 6.70
C GLU A 119 22.83 13.01 5.94
N VAL A 120 21.57 12.89 5.50
CA VAL A 120 21.08 11.76 4.70
C VAL A 120 21.71 11.76 3.32
N ALA A 121 21.80 12.92 2.68
CA ALA A 121 22.44 13.06 1.37
C ALA A 121 23.94 12.68 1.42
N GLU A 122 24.65 13.09 2.45
CA GLU A 122 26.07 12.75 2.65
C GLU A 122 26.29 11.24 2.82
N LYS A 123 25.41 10.58 3.59
CA LYS A 123 25.43 9.14 3.79
C LYS A 123 25.20 8.37 2.49
N LEU A 124 24.19 8.78 1.73
CA LEU A 124 23.87 8.18 0.42
C LEU A 124 24.98 8.37 -0.60
N LEU A 125 25.66 9.51 -0.61
CA LEU A 125 26.81 9.77 -1.49
C LEU A 125 28.03 8.92 -1.11
N LYS A 126 28.21 8.61 0.16
CA LYS A 126 29.30 7.74 0.65
C LYS A 126 29.05 6.27 0.34
N GLU A 127 27.79 5.82 0.38
CA GLU A 127 27.41 4.44 0.05
C GLU A 127 27.43 4.15 -1.48
N ASN A 128 27.42 5.20 -2.31
CA ASN A 128 27.53 5.09 -3.77
C ASN A 128 28.97 5.24 -4.31
N LEU A 129 29.94 5.26 -3.43
CA LEU A 129 31.36 5.16 -3.78
C LEU A 129 31.80 3.70 -3.76
#